data_8ead5b35fc379244ebd6bc5f972d3c0d
#
_entry.id   8ead5b35fc379244ebd6bc5f972d3c0d
#
_cell.length_a   1.000
_cell.length_b   1.000
_cell.length_c   1.000
_cell.angle_alpha   90.00
_cell.angle_beta   90.00
_cell.angle_gamma   90.00
#
_symmetry.space_group_name_H-M   'P 1'
#
loop_
_entity.id
_entity.type
_entity.pdbx_description
1 polymer ?
#
loop_
_entity_poly.entity_id
_entity_poly.type
_entity_poly.pdbx_seq_one_letter_code
_entity_poly.pdbx_strand_id
1 'polypeptide(L)'
;MAVGYASGKVILFGEHAVVYGRPAIAVPVTQVQAQAQVEDAERGQGITIVARDLKQTYKLSEAPPDDALRAIVVSTLERIRIGLEQDLTLTVSSTIPVARGLGSGAAVSTAIVRALLEHFDKWLDSRAISDLVFETEKIHHGTPSGIDNTVIAFEKPVYFVKGERMEIFWVQRPFLLVIADTGVQSPTKVAVGDVRRAWEREPVRYEELFDDIGTIAEMGRRAIEQGDIEAMGRLMNENQRLLRLLKVSSPELERLIGAARQGGALGTKLSGAGRGGNMIALVTQETCSRVSMMLRLAGARDVIVTEVS
;
A
#
# COMPACT_ATOMS: atom_id res chain seq x y z
N MET A 1 -0.17 5.07 28.37
CA MET A 1 -0.63 4.38 27.15
C MET A 1 -0.44 5.33 25.97
N ALA A 2 0.35 4.93 24.98
CA ALA A 2 0.59 5.69 23.76
C ALA A 2 0.06 4.89 22.55
N VAL A 3 -0.44 5.58 21.52
CA VAL A 3 -1.09 4.91 20.37
C VAL A 3 -0.61 5.52 19.06
N GLY A 4 -0.09 4.69 18.17
CA GLY A 4 0.27 5.07 16.81
C GLY A 4 -0.69 4.44 15.79
N TYR A 5 -1.02 5.20 14.75
CA TYR A 5 -1.85 4.75 13.63
C TYR A 5 -1.10 4.94 12.31
N ALA A 6 -1.41 4.10 11.33
CA ALA A 6 -0.95 4.27 9.97
C ALA A 6 -1.97 3.72 8.97
N SER A 7 -2.21 4.46 7.89
CA SER A 7 -3.15 4.10 6.83
C SER A 7 -2.62 2.97 5.94
N GLY A 8 -3.52 2.35 5.16
CA GLY A 8 -3.14 1.55 3.99
C GLY A 8 -2.75 2.43 2.79
N LYS A 9 -2.45 1.79 1.66
CA LYS A 9 -2.18 2.46 0.37
C LYS A 9 -2.69 1.64 -0.81
N VAL A 10 -2.87 2.28 -1.96
CA VAL A 10 -3.07 1.61 -3.26
C VAL A 10 -2.19 2.23 -4.33
N ILE A 11 -1.82 1.45 -5.34
CA ILE A 11 -1.20 1.99 -6.56
C ILE A 11 -2.33 2.45 -7.48
N LEU A 12 -2.28 3.74 -7.85
CA LEU A 12 -3.27 4.34 -8.73
C LEU A 12 -2.88 4.20 -10.20
N PHE A 13 -1.59 4.37 -10.52
CA PHE A 13 -1.01 4.24 -11.85
C PHE A 13 0.41 3.68 -11.80
N GLY A 14 0.86 3.02 -12.86
CA GLY A 14 2.27 2.64 -13.03
C GLY A 14 2.64 1.23 -12.55
N GLU A 15 1.65 0.36 -12.23
CA GLU A 15 1.91 -1.03 -11.85
C GLU A 15 2.77 -1.75 -12.89
N HIS A 16 3.65 -2.60 -12.44
CA HIS A 16 4.64 -3.35 -13.22
C HIS A 16 5.69 -2.48 -13.94
N ALA A 17 5.30 -1.43 -14.66
CA ALA A 17 6.22 -0.54 -15.36
C ALA A 17 7.23 0.14 -14.42
N VAL A 18 6.83 0.39 -13.18
CA VAL A 18 7.68 0.95 -12.12
C VAL A 18 8.92 0.09 -11.82
N VAL A 19 8.84 -1.22 -11.97
CA VAL A 19 9.97 -2.14 -11.79
C VAL A 19 11.04 -1.91 -12.85
N TYR A 20 10.62 -1.40 -14.02
CA TYR A 20 11.44 -1.12 -15.19
C TYR A 20 11.78 0.38 -15.37
N GLY A 21 11.70 1.16 -14.27
CA GLY A 21 12.14 2.56 -14.25
C GLY A 21 11.11 3.57 -14.77
N ARG A 22 9.86 3.17 -15.03
CA ARG A 22 8.81 4.10 -15.39
C ARG A 22 8.10 4.62 -14.14
N PRO A 23 7.45 5.79 -14.20
CA PRO A 23 6.79 6.38 -13.04
C PRO A 23 5.58 5.57 -12.57
N ALA A 24 5.29 5.70 -11.26
CA ALA A 24 4.09 5.21 -10.63
C ALA A 24 3.51 6.24 -9.67
N ILE A 25 2.20 6.16 -9.43
CA ILE A 25 1.50 6.95 -8.42
C ILE A 25 0.85 6.01 -7.43
N ALA A 26 1.09 6.26 -6.14
CA ALA A 26 0.40 5.58 -5.06
C ALA A 26 -0.25 6.61 -4.13
N VAL A 27 -1.39 6.22 -3.55
CA VAL A 27 -2.20 7.08 -2.69
C VAL A 27 -2.55 6.39 -1.38
N PRO A 28 -2.72 7.13 -0.27
CA PRO A 28 -3.13 6.57 1.01
C PRO A 28 -4.59 6.09 0.99
N VAL A 29 -4.89 5.10 1.84
CA VAL A 29 -6.24 4.55 2.08
C VAL A 29 -6.51 4.65 3.57
N THR A 30 -7.15 5.72 3.98
CA THR A 30 -7.33 6.09 5.40
C THR A 30 -8.41 5.30 6.12
N GLN A 31 -9.31 4.62 5.40
CA GLN A 31 -10.41 3.82 5.96
C GLN A 31 -9.98 2.47 6.51
N VAL A 32 -8.77 2.04 6.20
CA VAL A 32 -8.14 0.86 6.80
C VAL A 32 -6.81 1.28 7.41
N GLN A 33 -6.57 0.84 8.64
CA GLN A 33 -5.43 1.30 9.42
C GLN A 33 -4.79 0.16 10.20
N ALA A 34 -3.49 0.25 10.38
CA ALA A 34 -2.77 -0.44 11.44
C ALA A 34 -2.73 0.45 12.68
N GLN A 35 -2.83 -0.17 13.84
CA GLN A 35 -2.72 0.45 15.15
C GLN A 35 -1.65 -0.27 15.96
N ALA A 36 -0.80 0.49 16.62
CA ALA A 36 0.11 0.00 17.64
C ALA A 36 -0.15 0.75 18.94
N GLN A 37 -0.14 0.03 20.05
CA GLN A 37 -0.35 0.56 21.39
C GLN A 37 0.82 0.15 22.26
N VAL A 38 1.43 1.10 22.98
CA VAL A 38 2.54 0.89 23.90
C VAL A 38 2.10 1.24 25.31
N GLU A 39 2.33 0.34 26.24
CA GLU A 39 2.04 0.49 27.67
C GLU A 39 3.26 0.05 28.48
N ASP A 40 3.46 0.66 29.65
CA ASP A 40 4.45 0.18 30.60
C ASP A 40 4.07 -1.21 31.13
N ALA A 41 5.04 -2.08 31.29
CA ALA A 41 4.89 -3.39 31.91
C ALA A 41 5.51 -3.41 33.31
N GLU A 42 5.30 -4.50 34.06
CA GLU A 42 5.91 -4.67 35.35
C GLU A 42 7.44 -4.80 35.21
N ARG A 43 8.15 -4.26 36.18
CA ARG A 43 9.62 -4.21 36.19
C ARG A 43 10.25 -5.61 36.02
N GLY A 44 11.20 -5.71 35.09
CA GLY A 44 11.91 -6.94 34.77
C GLY A 44 11.21 -7.86 33.78
N GLN A 45 10.07 -7.43 33.21
CA GLN A 45 9.37 -8.22 32.22
C GLN A 45 9.96 -8.07 30.81
N GLY A 46 10.72 -7.01 30.53
CA GLY A 46 11.23 -6.70 29.19
C GLY A 46 10.12 -6.36 28.20
N ILE A 47 10.46 -6.24 26.94
CA ILE A 47 9.52 -5.88 25.89
C ILE A 47 8.73 -7.11 25.41
N THR A 48 7.40 -7.04 25.51
CA THR A 48 6.46 -8.07 25.01
C THR A 48 5.74 -7.56 23.78
N ILE A 49 5.70 -8.34 22.72
CA ILE A 49 4.93 -8.07 21.49
C ILE A 49 3.66 -8.91 21.49
N VAL A 50 2.50 -8.26 21.29
CA VAL A 50 1.18 -8.88 21.15
C VAL A 50 0.64 -8.57 19.77
N ALA A 51 0.77 -9.50 18.82
CA ALA A 51 0.26 -9.40 17.46
C ALA A 51 -1.16 -10.01 17.40
N ARG A 52 -2.20 -9.18 17.61
CA ARG A 52 -3.60 -9.64 17.77
C ARG A 52 -4.10 -10.43 16.57
N ASP A 53 -3.86 -9.95 15.37
CA ASP A 53 -4.37 -10.55 14.14
C ASP A 53 -3.70 -11.88 13.81
N LEU A 54 -2.46 -12.07 14.27
CA LEU A 54 -1.70 -13.31 14.14
C LEU A 54 -1.92 -14.25 15.32
N LYS A 55 -2.62 -13.79 16.40
CA LYS A 55 -2.81 -14.52 17.67
C LYS A 55 -1.49 -14.95 18.31
N GLN A 56 -0.48 -14.11 18.23
CA GLN A 56 0.86 -14.37 18.74
C GLN A 56 1.22 -13.40 19.86
N THR A 57 1.88 -13.92 20.89
CA THR A 57 2.46 -13.13 21.97
C THR A 57 3.83 -13.72 22.29
N TYR A 58 4.85 -12.87 22.29
CA TYR A 58 6.24 -13.30 22.55
C TYR A 58 7.09 -12.17 23.09
N LYS A 59 8.20 -12.51 23.70
CA LYS A 59 9.19 -11.53 24.14
C LYS A 59 10.07 -11.08 22.98
N LEU A 60 10.39 -9.79 22.92
CA LEU A 60 11.30 -9.23 21.91
C LEU A 60 12.65 -9.96 21.90
N SER A 61 13.17 -10.34 23.09
CA SER A 61 14.43 -11.06 23.27
C SER A 61 14.42 -12.47 22.68
N GLU A 62 13.25 -13.10 22.56
CA GLU A 62 13.06 -14.46 22.06
C GLU A 62 12.73 -14.49 20.57
N ALA A 63 12.37 -13.34 19.99
CA ALA A 63 12.03 -13.24 18.58
C ALA A 63 13.26 -13.47 17.69
N PRO A 64 13.11 -14.21 16.58
CA PRO A 64 14.20 -14.44 15.64
C PRO A 64 14.73 -13.12 15.02
N PRO A 65 16.01 -13.08 14.59
CA PRO A 65 16.60 -11.84 14.05
C PRO A 65 15.90 -11.30 12.81
N ASP A 66 15.23 -12.15 12.04
CA ASP A 66 14.47 -11.84 10.83
C ASP A 66 12.98 -11.55 11.10
N ASP A 67 12.55 -11.48 12.36
CA ASP A 67 11.20 -11.03 12.71
C ASP A 67 11.05 -9.51 12.46
N ALA A 68 10.05 -9.13 11.66
CA ALA A 68 9.85 -7.73 11.28
C ALA A 68 9.41 -6.83 12.42
N LEU A 69 8.56 -7.35 13.31
CA LEU A 69 8.10 -6.55 14.46
C LEU A 69 9.27 -6.30 15.42
N ARG A 70 10.12 -7.31 15.59
CA ARG A 70 11.37 -7.14 16.32
C ARG A 70 12.27 -6.09 15.66
N ALA A 71 12.50 -6.21 14.36
CA ALA A 71 13.40 -5.33 13.63
C ALA A 71 12.97 -3.87 13.73
N ILE A 72 11.69 -3.56 13.50
CA ILE A 72 11.21 -2.18 13.58
C ILE A 72 11.24 -1.62 15.00
N VAL A 73 10.95 -2.43 16.02
CA VAL A 73 11.05 -1.99 17.43
C VAL A 73 12.51 -1.66 17.77
N VAL A 74 13.44 -2.57 17.49
CA VAL A 74 14.88 -2.38 17.78
C VAL A 74 15.40 -1.15 17.04
N SER A 75 15.20 -1.06 15.73
CA SER A 75 15.68 0.08 14.92
C SER A 75 15.07 1.42 15.37
N THR A 76 13.83 1.41 15.84
CA THR A 76 13.19 2.63 16.35
C THR A 76 13.82 3.06 17.67
N LEU A 77 13.96 2.14 18.64
CA LEU A 77 14.55 2.44 19.94
C LEU A 77 16.01 2.92 19.80
N GLU A 78 16.81 2.25 18.94
CA GLU A 78 18.16 2.69 18.61
C GLU A 78 18.18 4.10 18.00
N ARG A 79 17.29 4.38 17.06
CA ARG A 79 17.19 5.68 16.39
C ARG A 79 16.88 6.83 17.36
N ILE A 80 16.06 6.57 18.37
CA ILE A 80 15.70 7.57 19.39
C ILE A 80 16.60 7.50 20.63
N ARG A 81 17.63 6.64 20.63
CA ARG A 81 18.62 6.45 21.68
C ARG A 81 18.02 5.99 23.01
N ILE A 82 17.11 5.04 22.94
CA ILE A 82 16.53 4.33 24.09
C ILE A 82 17.09 2.91 24.09
N GLY A 83 17.53 2.43 25.26
CA GLY A 83 18.03 1.06 25.43
C GLY A 83 16.93 0.02 25.27
N LEU A 84 17.31 -1.24 25.05
CA LEU A 84 16.37 -2.36 24.90
C LEU A 84 15.89 -2.93 26.24
N GLU A 85 16.42 -2.45 27.37
CA GLU A 85 16.07 -2.88 28.75
C GLU A 85 14.77 -2.19 29.23
N GLN A 86 13.84 -1.95 28.33
CA GLN A 86 12.54 -1.37 28.66
C GLN A 86 11.56 -2.47 29.07
N ASP A 87 10.68 -2.15 30.01
CA ASP A 87 9.57 -3.01 30.43
C ASP A 87 8.29 -2.48 29.77
N LEU A 88 7.94 -3.03 28.59
CA LEU A 88 6.84 -2.55 27.75
C LEU A 88 5.99 -3.70 27.21
N THR A 89 4.70 -3.43 27.04
CA THR A 89 3.82 -4.25 26.21
C THR A 89 3.44 -3.47 24.94
N LEU A 90 3.84 -3.98 23.78
CA LEU A 90 3.49 -3.46 22.46
C LEU A 90 2.39 -4.34 21.86
N THR A 91 1.18 -3.81 21.75
CA THR A 91 0.05 -4.48 21.12
C THR A 91 -0.17 -3.93 19.71
N VAL A 92 -0.25 -4.82 18.72
CA VAL A 92 -0.46 -4.48 17.31
C VAL A 92 -1.75 -5.11 16.81
N SER A 93 -2.53 -4.32 16.06
CA SER A 93 -3.72 -4.77 15.32
C SER A 93 -3.86 -4.02 14.01
N SER A 94 -4.52 -4.63 13.03
CA SER A 94 -4.69 -4.02 11.71
C SER A 94 -6.05 -4.39 11.08
N THR A 95 -6.74 -3.40 10.54
CA THR A 95 -7.90 -3.62 9.67
C THR A 95 -7.49 -3.75 8.20
N ILE A 96 -6.19 -3.58 7.88
CA ILE A 96 -5.67 -3.70 6.52
C ILE A 96 -5.57 -5.18 6.16
N PRO A 97 -6.25 -5.66 5.12
CA PRO A 97 -6.17 -7.06 4.70
C PRO A 97 -4.74 -7.48 4.37
N VAL A 98 -4.27 -8.56 5.01
CA VAL A 98 -2.91 -9.07 4.84
C VAL A 98 -2.71 -9.65 3.43
N ALA A 99 -1.55 -9.40 2.81
CA ALA A 99 -1.15 -9.91 1.49
C ALA A 99 -2.10 -9.54 0.33
N ARG A 100 -2.76 -8.38 0.42
CA ARG A 100 -3.69 -7.87 -0.60
C ARG A 100 -3.17 -6.64 -1.37
N GLY A 101 -1.91 -6.26 -1.17
CA GLY A 101 -1.29 -5.12 -1.87
C GLY A 101 -1.65 -3.74 -1.29
N LEU A 102 -2.24 -3.70 -0.09
CA LEU A 102 -2.62 -2.47 0.61
C LEU A 102 -1.52 -1.93 1.55
N GLY A 103 -0.30 -2.48 1.51
CA GLY A 103 0.84 -1.98 2.31
C GLY A 103 0.77 -2.36 3.80
N SER A 104 0.17 -3.51 4.15
CA SER A 104 -0.07 -3.91 5.55
C SER A 104 1.22 -3.95 6.39
N GLY A 105 2.34 -4.48 5.87
CA GLY A 105 3.62 -4.54 6.59
C GLY A 105 4.15 -3.15 6.94
N ALA A 106 4.26 -2.29 5.93
CA ALA A 106 4.72 -0.91 6.10
C ALA A 106 3.79 -0.10 7.04
N ALA A 107 2.46 -0.34 7.00
CA ALA A 107 1.51 0.32 7.89
C ALA A 107 1.71 -0.12 9.35
N VAL A 108 1.86 -1.42 9.60
CA VAL A 108 2.14 -1.95 10.95
C VAL A 108 3.45 -1.36 11.47
N SER A 109 4.51 -1.39 10.67
CA SER A 109 5.81 -0.81 11.04
C SER A 109 5.71 0.68 11.35
N THR A 110 5.00 1.46 10.51
CA THR A 110 4.80 2.90 10.74
C THR A 110 4.00 3.17 12.02
N ALA A 111 2.95 2.38 12.29
CA ALA A 111 2.15 2.51 13.51
C ALA A 111 3.00 2.24 14.76
N ILE A 112 3.89 1.23 14.73
CA ILE A 112 4.81 0.91 15.82
C ILE A 112 5.77 2.08 16.07
N VAL A 113 6.40 2.62 15.02
CA VAL A 113 7.30 3.77 15.14
C VAL A 113 6.57 4.94 15.82
N ARG A 114 5.37 5.30 15.34
CA ARG A 114 4.57 6.39 15.90
C ARG A 114 4.20 6.17 17.36
N ALA A 115 3.80 4.95 17.73
CA ALA A 115 3.47 4.61 19.12
C ALA A 115 4.68 4.70 20.07
N LEU A 116 5.85 4.24 19.62
CA LEU A 116 7.09 4.34 20.42
C LEU A 116 7.55 5.79 20.57
N LEU A 117 7.43 6.61 19.49
CA LEU A 117 7.75 8.03 19.56
C LEU A 117 6.86 8.76 20.57
N GLU A 118 5.56 8.52 20.53
CA GLU A 118 4.59 9.07 21.47
C GLU A 118 4.89 8.61 22.91
N HIS A 119 5.18 7.32 23.12
CA HIS A 119 5.45 6.77 24.44
C HIS A 119 6.68 7.39 25.12
N PHE A 120 7.74 7.62 24.35
CA PHE A 120 9.00 8.17 24.88
C PHE A 120 9.13 9.69 24.74
N ASP A 121 8.07 10.39 24.36
CA ASP A 121 8.08 11.83 24.07
C ASP A 121 9.23 12.21 23.10
N LYS A 122 9.31 11.48 22.00
CA LYS A 122 10.29 11.68 20.92
C LYS A 122 9.59 12.07 19.62
N TRP A 123 10.35 12.69 18.73
CA TRP A 123 9.85 13.10 17.44
C TRP A 123 10.82 12.71 16.32
N LEU A 124 10.25 12.23 15.21
CA LEU A 124 10.92 12.03 13.94
C LEU A 124 10.02 12.59 12.84
N ASP A 125 10.62 13.19 11.81
CA ASP A 125 9.86 13.59 10.64
C ASP A 125 9.42 12.38 9.80
N SER A 126 8.47 12.59 8.88
CA SER A 126 7.94 11.52 8.04
C SER A 126 9.02 10.86 7.18
N ARG A 127 10.10 11.58 6.85
CA ARG A 127 11.23 11.02 6.10
C ARG A 127 12.00 10.00 6.94
N ALA A 128 12.35 10.36 8.17
CA ALA A 128 13.05 9.46 9.06
C ALA A 128 12.21 8.22 9.41
N ILE A 129 10.87 8.37 9.56
CA ILE A 129 9.94 7.25 9.75
C ILE A 129 9.95 6.36 8.50
N SER A 130 9.82 6.94 7.31
CA SER A 130 9.86 6.21 6.04
C SER A 130 11.15 5.41 5.86
N ASP A 131 12.30 6.01 6.20
CA ASP A 131 13.62 5.36 6.10
C ASP A 131 13.74 4.16 7.05
N LEU A 132 13.25 4.27 8.30
CA LEU A 132 13.20 3.15 9.25
C LEU A 132 12.34 1.99 8.74
N VAL A 133 11.14 2.30 8.24
CA VAL A 133 10.23 1.30 7.70
C VAL A 133 10.82 0.63 6.45
N PHE A 134 11.50 1.39 5.58
CA PHE A 134 12.17 0.85 4.41
C PHE A 134 13.24 -0.20 4.75
N GLU A 135 14.06 0.06 5.78
CA GLU A 135 15.06 -0.91 6.22
C GLU A 135 14.42 -2.22 6.74
N THR A 136 13.30 -2.10 7.45
CA THR A 136 12.54 -3.27 7.91
C THR A 136 11.90 -4.05 6.75
N GLU A 137 11.35 -3.36 5.75
CA GLU A 137 10.79 -3.99 4.54
C GLU A 137 11.82 -4.83 3.77
N LYS A 138 13.11 -4.48 3.81
CA LYS A 138 14.18 -5.28 3.19
C LYS A 138 14.28 -6.68 3.76
N ILE A 139 14.01 -6.86 5.05
CA ILE A 139 14.04 -8.16 5.73
C ILE A 139 13.00 -9.11 5.13
N HIS A 140 11.79 -8.60 4.79
CA HIS A 140 10.70 -9.42 4.27
C HIS A 140 10.66 -9.53 2.75
N HIS A 141 10.94 -8.44 2.05
CA HIS A 141 10.74 -8.31 0.61
C HIS A 141 12.04 -8.30 -0.18
N GLY A 142 13.19 -8.32 0.48
CA GLY A 142 14.52 -8.29 -0.13
C GLY A 142 14.85 -6.95 -0.77
N THR A 143 14.18 -6.58 -1.84
CA THR A 143 14.36 -5.30 -2.55
C THR A 143 13.03 -4.55 -2.67
N PRO A 144 12.55 -3.90 -1.59
CA PRO A 144 11.33 -3.10 -1.65
C PRO A 144 11.53 -1.88 -2.57
N SER A 145 10.45 -1.41 -3.19
CA SER A 145 10.50 -0.22 -4.06
C SER A 145 10.66 1.08 -3.28
N GLY A 146 10.26 1.11 -2.02
CA GLY A 146 10.19 2.32 -1.20
C GLY A 146 8.88 3.10 -1.35
N ILE A 147 7.95 2.66 -2.18
CA ILE A 147 6.65 3.32 -2.38
C ILE A 147 5.78 3.19 -1.12
N ASP A 148 5.63 1.97 -0.60
CA ASP A 148 4.71 1.65 0.49
C ASP A 148 5.04 2.45 1.76
N ASN A 149 6.30 2.38 2.21
CA ASN A 149 6.77 3.11 3.38
C ASN A 149 6.63 4.62 3.22
N THR A 150 6.86 5.17 2.02
CA THR A 150 6.76 6.62 1.79
C THR A 150 5.31 7.09 1.80
N VAL A 151 4.40 6.46 1.02
CA VAL A 151 2.98 6.83 1.00
C VAL A 151 2.39 6.81 2.41
N ILE A 152 2.70 5.76 3.17
CA ILE A 152 2.15 5.52 4.50
C ILE A 152 2.73 6.49 5.54
N ALA A 153 4.05 6.71 5.52
CA ALA A 153 4.68 7.63 6.48
C ALA A 153 4.28 9.09 6.27
N PHE A 154 4.09 9.51 5.02
CA PHE A 154 3.72 10.88 4.68
C PHE A 154 2.20 11.10 4.61
N GLU A 155 1.40 10.03 4.45
CA GLU A 155 -0.05 10.09 4.25
C GLU A 155 -0.47 11.04 3.11
N LYS A 156 0.33 11.04 2.04
CA LYS A 156 0.15 11.88 0.86
C LYS A 156 0.33 11.07 -0.42
N PRO A 157 -0.25 11.50 -1.54
CA PRO A 157 0.07 10.96 -2.85
C PRO A 157 1.56 11.08 -3.16
N VAL A 158 2.12 9.99 -3.70
CA VAL A 158 3.54 9.90 -4.04
C VAL A 158 3.67 9.57 -5.52
N TYR A 159 4.49 10.38 -6.21
CA TYR A 159 5.00 10.08 -7.53
C TYR A 159 6.40 9.48 -7.40
N PHE A 160 6.59 8.32 -7.96
CA PHE A 160 7.78 7.51 -7.80
C PHE A 160 8.35 7.10 -9.15
N VAL A 161 9.64 7.32 -9.34
CA VAL A 161 10.45 6.75 -10.42
C VAL A 161 11.62 6.00 -9.78
N LYS A 162 11.86 4.77 -10.21
CA LYS A 162 12.93 3.94 -9.64
C LYS A 162 14.29 4.56 -9.88
N GLY A 163 15.05 4.77 -8.81
CA GLY A 163 16.38 5.40 -8.86
C GLY A 163 16.36 6.93 -8.75
N GLU A 164 15.19 7.53 -8.73
CA GLU A 164 15.03 8.97 -8.52
C GLU A 164 14.48 9.28 -7.12
N ARG A 165 14.51 10.56 -6.74
CA ARG A 165 13.90 11.01 -5.49
C ARG A 165 12.38 10.96 -5.62
N MET A 166 11.71 10.30 -4.67
CA MET A 166 10.25 10.32 -4.59
C MET A 166 9.73 11.73 -4.38
N GLU A 167 8.68 12.08 -5.10
CA GLU A 167 8.00 13.35 -5.00
C GLU A 167 6.63 13.17 -4.37
N ILE A 168 6.35 14.00 -3.35
CA ILE A 168 5.03 14.14 -2.75
C ILE A 168 4.34 15.27 -3.49
N PHE A 169 3.09 15.08 -3.88
CA PHE A 169 2.32 16.09 -4.58
C PHE A 169 0.90 16.24 -4.02
N TRP A 170 0.24 17.31 -4.38
CA TRP A 170 -1.06 17.69 -3.82
C TRP A 170 -2.20 17.30 -4.73
N VAL A 171 -3.32 16.91 -4.11
CA VAL A 171 -4.60 16.66 -4.78
C VAL A 171 -5.35 17.98 -4.86
N GLN A 172 -5.58 18.51 -6.05
CA GLN A 172 -6.31 19.77 -6.22
C GLN A 172 -7.80 19.65 -5.86
N ARG A 173 -8.40 18.50 -6.19
CA ARG A 173 -9.80 18.20 -5.91
C ARG A 173 -9.89 16.80 -5.29
N PRO A 174 -10.42 16.64 -4.06
CA PRO A 174 -10.63 15.32 -3.48
C PRO A 174 -11.46 14.43 -4.40
N PHE A 175 -11.13 13.14 -4.41
CA PHE A 175 -11.82 12.15 -5.21
C PHE A 175 -12.06 10.85 -4.45
N LEU A 176 -13.13 10.12 -4.82
CA LEU A 176 -13.52 8.89 -4.18
C LEU A 176 -13.04 7.67 -4.95
N LEU A 177 -12.44 6.74 -4.25
CA LEU A 177 -12.11 5.42 -4.74
C LEU A 177 -12.92 4.36 -4.00
N VAL A 178 -13.46 3.41 -4.76
CA VAL A 178 -13.98 2.14 -4.23
C VAL A 178 -12.94 1.06 -4.53
N ILE A 179 -12.46 0.41 -3.49
CA ILE A 179 -11.48 -0.68 -3.56
C ILE A 179 -12.22 -1.98 -3.29
N ALA A 180 -12.06 -2.99 -4.15
CA ALA A 180 -12.71 -4.27 -3.97
C ALA A 180 -11.71 -5.43 -4.04
N ASP A 181 -11.74 -6.29 -2.99
CA ASP A 181 -10.92 -7.49 -2.90
C ASP A 181 -11.60 -8.66 -3.64
N THR A 182 -10.87 -9.28 -4.57
CA THR A 182 -11.31 -10.49 -5.28
C THR A 182 -11.42 -11.72 -4.38
N GLY A 183 -10.85 -11.70 -3.17
CA GLY A 183 -10.69 -12.88 -2.32
C GLY A 183 -9.55 -13.82 -2.74
N VAL A 184 -8.95 -13.62 -3.92
CA VAL A 184 -7.85 -14.42 -4.45
C VAL A 184 -6.51 -13.79 -4.06
N GLN A 185 -5.57 -14.61 -3.59
CA GLN A 185 -4.23 -14.12 -3.27
C GLN A 185 -3.50 -13.66 -4.53
N SER A 186 -2.75 -12.56 -4.41
CA SER A 186 -1.94 -12.00 -5.48
C SER A 186 -0.45 -12.17 -5.13
N PRO A 187 0.19 -13.29 -5.53
CA PRO A 187 1.60 -13.53 -5.22
C PRO A 187 2.49 -12.63 -6.08
N THR A 188 2.82 -11.45 -5.54
CA THR A 188 3.57 -10.39 -6.24
C THR A 188 4.84 -10.91 -6.91
N LYS A 189 5.64 -11.74 -6.19
CA LYS A 189 6.88 -12.31 -6.72
C LYS A 189 6.66 -13.16 -7.99
N VAL A 190 5.55 -13.90 -8.04
CA VAL A 190 5.21 -14.74 -9.21
C VAL A 190 4.76 -13.86 -10.37
N ALA A 191 3.84 -12.93 -10.14
CA ALA A 191 3.30 -12.05 -11.19
C ALA A 191 4.41 -11.18 -11.83
N VAL A 192 5.26 -10.56 -11.00
CA VAL A 192 6.41 -9.77 -11.48
C VAL A 192 7.43 -10.64 -12.20
N GLY A 193 7.70 -11.85 -11.69
CA GLY A 193 8.62 -12.81 -12.34
C GLY A 193 8.12 -13.27 -13.71
N ASP A 194 6.81 -13.46 -13.89
CA ASP A 194 6.24 -13.85 -15.19
C ASP A 194 6.30 -12.72 -16.21
N VAL A 195 6.02 -11.48 -15.79
CA VAL A 195 6.18 -10.28 -16.65
C VAL A 195 7.64 -10.15 -17.08
N ARG A 196 8.59 -10.36 -16.15
CA ARG A 196 10.02 -10.33 -16.46
C ARG A 196 10.40 -11.38 -17.51
N ARG A 197 9.99 -12.64 -17.34
CA ARG A 197 10.25 -13.70 -18.32
C ARG A 197 9.63 -13.41 -19.70
N ALA A 198 8.47 -12.77 -19.73
CA ALA A 198 7.82 -12.37 -20.96
C ALA A 198 8.56 -11.20 -21.64
N TRP A 199 8.99 -10.21 -20.86
CA TRP A 199 9.84 -9.12 -21.32
C TRP A 199 11.18 -9.62 -21.90
N GLU A 200 11.86 -10.56 -21.26
CA GLU A 200 13.10 -11.16 -21.75
C GLU A 200 12.92 -11.86 -23.12
N ARG A 201 11.71 -12.34 -23.45
CA ARG A 201 11.37 -12.97 -24.74
C ARG A 201 10.98 -11.98 -25.84
N GLU A 202 10.27 -10.91 -25.46
CA GLU A 202 9.71 -9.92 -26.38
C GLU A 202 10.06 -8.49 -25.90
N PRO A 203 11.36 -8.13 -25.77
CA PRO A 203 11.76 -6.89 -25.07
C PRO A 203 11.16 -5.64 -25.70
N VAL A 204 11.19 -5.49 -27.01
CA VAL A 204 10.67 -4.31 -27.73
C VAL A 204 9.20 -4.07 -27.39
N ARG A 205 8.36 -5.09 -27.49
CA ARG A 205 6.94 -5.00 -27.20
C ARG A 205 6.65 -4.64 -25.74
N TYR A 206 7.41 -5.21 -24.78
CA TYR A 206 7.18 -4.95 -23.36
C TYR A 206 7.71 -3.58 -22.95
N GLU A 207 8.81 -3.12 -23.55
CA GLU A 207 9.28 -1.73 -23.34
C GLU A 207 8.25 -0.71 -23.79
N GLU A 208 7.62 -0.88 -24.97
CA GLU A 208 6.53 -0.04 -25.45
C GLU A 208 5.34 -0.02 -24.47
N LEU A 209 4.93 -1.20 -23.93
CA LEU A 209 3.87 -1.27 -22.93
C LEU A 209 4.24 -0.55 -21.62
N PHE A 210 5.50 -0.66 -21.20
CA PHE A 210 5.97 0.04 -19.99
C PHE A 210 6.04 1.54 -20.21
N ASP A 211 6.47 2.01 -21.39
CA ASP A 211 6.50 3.43 -21.77
C ASP A 211 5.08 4.02 -21.80
N ASP A 212 4.12 3.31 -22.39
CA ASP A 212 2.72 3.70 -22.40
C ASP A 212 2.15 3.82 -20.98
N ILE A 213 2.43 2.84 -20.09
CA ILE A 213 1.99 2.88 -18.70
C ILE A 213 2.67 4.04 -17.95
N GLY A 214 3.93 4.30 -18.21
CA GLY A 214 4.68 5.43 -17.66
C GLY A 214 4.05 6.77 -18.06
N THR A 215 3.76 6.93 -19.35
CA THR A 215 3.08 8.12 -19.88
C THR A 215 1.70 8.33 -19.22
N ILE A 216 0.94 7.24 -19.00
CA ILE A 216 -0.33 7.31 -18.27
C ILE A 216 -0.12 7.79 -16.84
N ALA A 217 0.94 7.34 -16.14
CA ALA A 217 1.23 7.80 -14.78
C ALA A 217 1.57 9.30 -14.76
N GLU A 218 2.36 9.81 -15.72
CA GLU A 218 2.65 11.24 -15.85
C GLU A 218 1.38 12.06 -16.11
N MET A 219 0.54 11.61 -17.05
CA MET A 219 -0.75 12.27 -17.34
C MET A 219 -1.69 12.20 -16.15
N GLY A 220 -1.69 11.08 -15.42
CA GLY A 220 -2.45 10.88 -14.19
C GLY A 220 -2.07 11.86 -13.10
N ARG A 221 -0.77 12.11 -12.90
CA ARG A 221 -0.28 13.15 -11.98
C ARG A 221 -0.85 14.53 -12.34
N ARG A 222 -0.73 14.93 -13.62
CA ARG A 222 -1.25 16.21 -14.08
C ARG A 222 -2.77 16.32 -13.88
N ALA A 223 -3.52 15.26 -14.18
CA ALA A 223 -4.97 15.22 -13.96
C ALA A 223 -5.34 15.41 -12.48
N ILE A 224 -4.60 14.78 -11.55
CA ILE A 224 -4.79 14.94 -10.10
C ILE A 224 -4.47 16.38 -9.66
N GLU A 225 -3.34 16.93 -10.11
CA GLU A 225 -2.90 18.29 -9.81
C GLU A 225 -3.83 19.37 -10.41
N GLN A 226 -4.58 19.05 -11.47
CA GLN A 226 -5.57 19.93 -12.12
C GLN A 226 -7.00 19.68 -11.63
N GLY A 227 -7.24 18.60 -10.87
CA GLY A 227 -8.58 18.19 -10.43
C GLY A 227 -9.48 17.66 -11.52
N ASP A 228 -8.91 17.18 -12.66
CA ASP A 228 -9.65 16.60 -13.79
C ASP A 228 -9.98 15.12 -13.52
N ILE A 229 -11.08 14.91 -12.81
CA ILE A 229 -11.57 13.59 -12.41
C ILE A 229 -11.96 12.71 -13.61
N GLU A 230 -12.48 13.32 -14.67
CA GLU A 230 -12.86 12.58 -15.89
C GLU A 230 -11.64 12.09 -16.67
N ALA A 231 -10.59 12.92 -16.78
CA ALA A 231 -9.33 12.49 -17.37
C ALA A 231 -8.70 11.35 -16.55
N MET A 232 -8.72 11.43 -15.22
CA MET A 232 -8.27 10.33 -14.35
C MET A 232 -9.01 9.03 -14.66
N GLY A 233 -10.34 9.09 -14.80
CA GLY A 233 -11.17 7.93 -15.12
C GLY A 233 -10.79 7.29 -16.46
N ARG A 234 -10.61 8.11 -17.51
CA ARG A 234 -10.14 7.64 -18.81
C ARG A 234 -8.77 6.98 -18.73
N LEU A 235 -7.83 7.60 -18.04
CA LEU A 235 -6.46 7.07 -17.85
C LEU A 235 -6.45 5.75 -17.06
N MET A 236 -7.29 5.60 -16.03
CA MET A 236 -7.44 4.33 -15.29
C MET A 236 -7.93 3.21 -16.22
N ASN A 237 -8.93 3.49 -17.08
CA ASN A 237 -9.43 2.51 -18.02
C ASN A 237 -8.39 2.10 -19.06
N GLU A 238 -7.59 3.06 -19.56
CA GLU A 238 -6.49 2.78 -20.48
C GLU A 238 -5.35 2.02 -19.81
N ASN A 239 -5.00 2.36 -18.59
CA ASN A 239 -4.01 1.60 -17.81
C ASN A 239 -4.47 0.13 -17.63
N GLN A 240 -5.78 -0.11 -17.35
CA GLN A 240 -6.32 -1.47 -17.29
C GLN A 240 -6.17 -2.23 -18.62
N ARG A 241 -6.37 -1.56 -19.75
CA ARG A 241 -6.15 -2.16 -21.08
C ARG A 241 -4.71 -2.65 -21.23
N LEU A 242 -3.73 -1.83 -20.85
CA LEU A 242 -2.30 -2.18 -20.89
C LEU A 242 -1.95 -3.32 -19.91
N LEU A 243 -2.51 -3.29 -18.70
CA LEU A 243 -2.30 -4.36 -17.71
C LEU A 243 -2.87 -5.72 -18.17
N ARG A 244 -3.95 -5.72 -18.98
CA ARG A 244 -4.41 -6.94 -19.68
C ARG A 244 -3.40 -7.43 -20.70
N LEU A 245 -2.78 -6.53 -21.46
CA LEU A 245 -1.75 -6.88 -22.44
C LEU A 245 -0.49 -7.44 -21.77
N LEU A 246 -0.17 -6.98 -20.56
CA LEU A 246 0.87 -7.57 -19.71
C LEU A 246 0.47 -8.93 -19.10
N LYS A 247 -0.78 -9.40 -19.30
CA LYS A 247 -1.32 -10.67 -18.79
C LYS A 247 -1.32 -10.77 -17.25
N VAL A 248 -1.53 -9.63 -16.57
CA VAL A 248 -1.59 -9.56 -15.11
C VAL A 248 -3.00 -9.42 -14.56
N SER A 249 -4.00 -9.21 -15.39
CA SER A 249 -5.41 -9.28 -14.97
C SER A 249 -5.91 -10.73 -14.91
N SER A 250 -6.85 -11.01 -14.00
CA SER A 250 -7.48 -12.34 -13.83
C SER A 250 -8.98 -12.26 -14.11
N PRO A 251 -9.66 -13.42 -14.33
CA PRO A 251 -11.12 -13.45 -14.52
C PRO A 251 -11.89 -12.81 -13.37
N GLU A 252 -11.43 -12.98 -12.13
CA GLU A 252 -12.05 -12.38 -10.93
C GLU A 252 -11.92 -10.88 -10.93
N LEU A 253 -10.73 -10.34 -11.27
CA LEU A 253 -10.51 -8.90 -11.42
C LEU A 253 -11.39 -8.33 -12.53
N GLU A 254 -11.44 -8.98 -13.69
CA GLU A 254 -12.26 -8.52 -14.82
C GLU A 254 -13.76 -8.54 -14.51
N ARG A 255 -14.23 -9.52 -13.74
CA ARG A 255 -15.62 -9.58 -13.26
C ARG A 255 -15.95 -8.38 -12.39
N LEU A 256 -15.08 -8.05 -11.40
CA LEU A 256 -15.30 -6.90 -10.53
C LEU A 256 -15.18 -5.57 -11.29
N ILE A 257 -14.20 -5.44 -12.19
CA ILE A 257 -14.03 -4.27 -13.06
C ILE A 257 -15.28 -4.06 -13.93
N GLY A 258 -15.82 -5.13 -14.52
CA GLY A 258 -17.07 -5.08 -15.29
C GLY A 258 -18.26 -4.62 -14.45
N ALA A 259 -18.41 -5.15 -13.24
CA ALA A 259 -19.47 -4.77 -12.31
C ALA A 259 -19.37 -3.29 -11.88
N ALA A 260 -18.15 -2.80 -11.60
CA ALA A 260 -17.94 -1.40 -11.25
C ALA A 260 -18.32 -0.45 -12.42
N ARG A 261 -17.97 -0.79 -13.66
CA ARG A 261 -18.36 -0.04 -14.86
C ARG A 261 -19.88 0.00 -15.03
N GLN A 262 -20.57 -1.12 -14.88
CA GLN A 262 -22.04 -1.20 -14.90
C GLN A 262 -22.67 -0.36 -13.77
N GLY A 263 -21.99 -0.26 -12.63
CA GLY A 263 -22.36 0.61 -11.52
C GLY A 263 -22.19 2.10 -11.80
N GLY A 264 -21.50 2.49 -12.86
CA GLY A 264 -21.26 3.88 -13.26
C GLY A 264 -19.95 4.45 -12.74
N ALA A 265 -18.92 3.62 -12.50
CA ALA A 265 -17.58 4.10 -12.20
C ALA A 265 -16.98 4.84 -13.40
N LEU A 266 -16.32 5.98 -13.15
CA LEU A 266 -15.64 6.80 -14.16
C LEU A 266 -14.40 6.09 -14.72
N GLY A 267 -13.68 5.38 -13.88
CA GLY A 267 -12.50 4.62 -14.24
C GLY A 267 -12.34 3.40 -13.34
N THR A 268 -11.77 2.33 -13.89
CA THR A 268 -11.62 1.06 -13.18
C THR A 268 -10.35 0.35 -13.61
N LYS A 269 -9.63 -0.23 -12.65
CA LYS A 269 -8.44 -1.03 -12.93
C LYS A 269 -8.07 -1.94 -11.75
N LEU A 270 -7.24 -2.93 -12.00
CA LEU A 270 -6.55 -3.63 -10.91
C LEU A 270 -5.56 -2.69 -10.20
N SER A 271 -5.22 -2.99 -8.94
CA SER A 271 -4.16 -2.31 -8.20
C SER A 271 -3.16 -3.32 -7.65
N GLY A 272 -1.87 -3.06 -7.87
CA GLY A 272 -0.77 -3.92 -7.44
C GLY A 272 -0.36 -4.96 -8.49
N ALA A 273 0.05 -6.15 -8.04
CA ALA A 273 0.65 -7.16 -8.93
C ALA A 273 -0.35 -7.85 -9.87
N GLY A 274 -1.65 -7.75 -9.60
CA GLY A 274 -2.67 -8.44 -10.39
C GLY A 274 -2.79 -9.94 -10.09
N ARG A 275 -3.47 -10.69 -10.95
CA ARG A 275 -3.79 -12.14 -10.83
C ARG A 275 -4.62 -12.49 -9.58
N GLY A 276 -5.25 -11.53 -9.00
CA GLY A 276 -5.99 -11.53 -7.76
C GLY A 276 -5.80 -10.21 -7.02
N GLY A 277 -6.01 -10.18 -5.70
CA GLY A 277 -5.90 -8.98 -4.88
C GLY A 277 -7.02 -7.99 -5.18
N ASN A 278 -6.67 -6.71 -5.28
CA ASN A 278 -7.64 -5.63 -5.36
C ASN A 278 -7.83 -5.06 -6.77
N MET A 279 -9.05 -4.60 -7.03
CA MET A 279 -9.33 -3.61 -8.06
C MET A 279 -9.71 -2.28 -7.40
N ILE A 280 -9.55 -1.19 -8.14
CA ILE A 280 -9.97 0.16 -7.74
C ILE A 280 -10.91 0.75 -8.78
N ALA A 281 -11.91 1.49 -8.30
CA ALA A 281 -12.88 2.21 -9.13
C ALA A 281 -12.94 3.67 -8.70
N LEU A 282 -12.75 4.59 -9.62
CA LEU A 282 -12.99 6.02 -9.42
C LEU A 282 -14.48 6.29 -9.57
N VAL A 283 -15.07 6.93 -8.58
CA VAL A 283 -16.52 7.15 -8.50
C VAL A 283 -16.85 8.60 -8.14
N THR A 284 -18.08 9.01 -8.44
CA THR A 284 -18.67 10.23 -7.89
C THR A 284 -19.45 9.91 -6.62
N GLN A 285 -19.86 10.94 -5.88
CA GLN A 285 -20.72 10.77 -4.71
C GLN A 285 -22.03 10.03 -5.06
N GLU A 286 -22.62 10.34 -6.25
CA GLU A 286 -23.87 9.74 -6.71
C GLU A 286 -23.70 8.26 -7.09
N THR A 287 -22.56 7.87 -7.65
CA THR A 287 -22.34 6.50 -8.13
C THR A 287 -21.72 5.57 -7.10
N CYS A 288 -21.12 6.10 -6.03
CA CYS A 288 -20.37 5.37 -5.02
C CYS A 288 -21.16 4.19 -4.41
N SER A 289 -22.37 4.45 -3.92
CA SER A 289 -23.23 3.41 -3.31
C SER A 289 -23.62 2.32 -4.31
N ARG A 290 -23.96 2.70 -5.54
CA ARG A 290 -24.32 1.75 -6.60
C ARG A 290 -23.14 0.89 -7.03
N VAL A 291 -21.96 1.50 -7.22
CA VAL A 291 -20.73 0.76 -7.56
C VAL A 291 -20.37 -0.23 -6.44
N SER A 292 -20.41 0.21 -5.18
CA SER A 292 -20.15 -0.66 -4.03
C SER A 292 -21.09 -1.84 -3.95
N MET A 293 -22.39 -1.62 -4.20
CA MET A 293 -23.39 -2.68 -4.25
C MET A 293 -23.10 -3.69 -5.39
N MET A 294 -22.84 -3.18 -6.60
CA MET A 294 -22.54 -4.02 -7.77
C MET A 294 -21.29 -4.89 -7.54
N LEU A 295 -20.26 -4.35 -6.91
CA LEU A 295 -19.05 -5.09 -6.56
C LEU A 295 -19.34 -6.23 -5.58
N ARG A 296 -20.17 -6.00 -4.53
CA ARG A 296 -20.59 -7.06 -3.60
C ARG A 296 -21.42 -8.15 -4.28
N LEU A 297 -22.36 -7.76 -5.15
CA LEU A 297 -23.15 -8.71 -5.94
C LEU A 297 -22.29 -9.51 -6.92
N ALA A 298 -21.22 -8.94 -7.45
CA ALA A 298 -20.25 -9.63 -8.29
C ALA A 298 -19.29 -10.54 -7.52
N GLY A 299 -19.43 -10.65 -6.19
CA GLY A 299 -18.65 -11.56 -5.36
C GLY A 299 -17.33 -10.96 -4.84
N ALA A 300 -17.23 -9.64 -4.69
CA ALA A 300 -16.13 -9.04 -3.94
C ALA A 300 -16.17 -9.53 -2.49
N ARG A 301 -15.02 -9.97 -1.98
CA ARG A 301 -14.89 -10.42 -0.60
C ARG A 301 -15.04 -9.28 0.39
N ASP A 302 -14.47 -8.12 0.03
CA ASP A 302 -14.57 -6.87 0.80
C ASP A 302 -14.63 -5.68 -0.14
N VAL A 303 -15.25 -4.59 0.32
CA VAL A 303 -15.42 -3.34 -0.43
C VAL A 303 -15.18 -2.17 0.52
N ILE A 304 -14.13 -1.41 0.26
CA ILE A 304 -13.70 -0.24 1.02
C ILE A 304 -13.96 1.00 0.17
N VAL A 305 -14.52 2.05 0.76
CA VAL A 305 -14.65 3.37 0.12
C VAL A 305 -13.67 4.31 0.80
N THR A 306 -12.82 4.98 0.02
CA THR A 306 -11.83 5.93 0.54
C THR A 306 -11.88 7.23 -0.24
N GLU A 307 -11.66 8.34 0.46
CA GLU A 307 -11.42 9.65 -0.15
C GLU A 307 -9.91 9.93 -0.16
N VAL A 308 -9.42 10.41 -1.29
CA VAL A 308 -8.04 10.86 -1.48
C VAL A 308 -8.06 12.39 -1.58
N SER A 309 -7.31 13.07 -0.67
CA SER A 309 -7.27 14.53 -0.54
C SER A 309 -5.86 15.08 -0.34
#